data_bba587e18371fc2845c9e5064e8acd38
#
_entry.id   bba587e18371fc2845c9e5064e8acd38
#
_cell.length_a   1.000
_cell.length_b   1.000
_cell.length_c   1.000
_cell.angle_alpha   90.00
_cell.angle_beta   90.00
_cell.angle_gamma   90.00
#
_symmetry.space_group_name_H-M   'P 1'
#
loop_
_entity.id
_entity.type
_entity.pdbx_description
1 polymer ?
#
loop_
_entity_poly.entity_id
_entity_poly.type
_entity_poly.pdbx_seq_one_letter_code
_entity_poly.pdbx_strand_id
1 'polypeptide(L)'
;MKQNITGVMRPPLTTAGQYDHVAAAAYLMKHTGTTALMVMNEQTGQPAGIITQADVARTIADGKDLNDVRVYAAMITRPAISTTTSLRDAAEIMTAKHFRHLPVAGDAGLLGVIDVTDVCLALSKLETAG
;
A
#
# COMPACT_ATOMS: atom_id res chain seq x y z
N MET A 1 7.78 21.92 14.46
CA MET A 1 7.24 20.59 14.82
C MET A 1 7.75 19.57 13.83
N LYS A 2 8.32 18.49 14.33
CA LYS A 2 8.81 17.43 13.44
C LYS A 2 7.66 16.61 12.88
N GLN A 3 7.69 16.39 11.57
CA GLN A 3 6.81 15.42 10.94
C GLN A 3 7.42 14.02 11.07
N ASN A 4 6.61 13.05 11.32
CA ASN A 4 7.02 11.65 11.39
C ASN A 4 5.97 10.77 10.70
N ILE A 5 6.22 9.46 10.68
CA ILE A 5 5.32 8.52 10.01
C ILE A 5 3.90 8.62 10.56
N THR A 6 3.75 8.69 11.90
CA THR A 6 2.44 8.78 12.52
C THR A 6 1.68 10.03 12.09
N GLY A 7 2.37 11.16 11.96
CA GLY A 7 1.75 12.42 11.55
C GLY A 7 1.39 12.51 10.08
N VAL A 8 1.97 11.64 9.26
CA VAL A 8 1.79 11.64 7.80
C VAL A 8 0.89 10.51 7.33
N MET A 9 0.86 9.39 8.07
CA MET A 9 0.10 8.23 7.62
C MET A 9 -1.40 8.52 7.61
N ARG A 10 -2.05 7.86 6.66
CA ARG A 10 -3.51 7.88 6.51
C ARG A 10 -4.07 6.60 7.11
N PRO A 11 -5.39 6.57 7.39
CA PRO A 11 -6.05 5.33 7.78
C PRO A 11 -5.76 4.22 6.76
N PRO A 12 -5.80 2.95 7.19
CA PRO A 12 -5.58 1.85 6.27
C PRO A 12 -6.55 1.89 5.10
N LEU A 13 -6.07 1.50 3.92
CA LEU A 13 -6.93 1.29 2.77
C LEU A 13 -7.89 0.14 3.07
N THR A 14 -9.00 0.09 2.31
CA THR A 14 -9.87 -1.10 2.34
C THR A 14 -9.01 -2.32 2.04
N THR A 15 -9.23 -3.39 2.76
CA THR A 15 -8.38 -4.57 2.69
C THR A 15 -9.01 -5.66 1.83
N ALA A 16 -8.13 -6.46 1.21
CA ALA A 16 -8.49 -7.70 0.53
C ALA A 16 -7.60 -8.80 1.09
N GLY A 17 -8.06 -10.05 1.02
CA GLY A 17 -7.24 -11.19 1.41
C GLY A 17 -6.33 -11.61 0.27
N GLN A 18 -5.15 -12.12 0.62
CA GLN A 18 -4.19 -12.52 -0.42
C GLN A 18 -4.69 -13.68 -1.27
N TYR A 19 -5.60 -14.49 -0.76
CA TYR A 19 -6.16 -15.62 -1.49
C TYR A 19 -7.48 -15.30 -2.20
N ASP A 20 -7.97 -14.06 -2.10
CA ASP A 20 -9.12 -13.63 -2.87
C ASP A 20 -8.78 -13.62 -4.36
N HIS A 21 -9.78 -13.74 -5.23
CA HIS A 21 -9.58 -13.59 -6.66
C HIS A 21 -9.43 -12.09 -7.02
N VAL A 22 -8.66 -11.82 -8.07
CA VAL A 22 -8.48 -10.45 -8.57
C VAL A 22 -9.82 -9.83 -8.94
N ALA A 23 -10.77 -10.63 -9.45
CA ALA A 23 -12.13 -10.14 -9.76
C ALA A 23 -12.80 -9.53 -8.53
N ALA A 24 -12.67 -10.16 -7.36
CA ALA A 24 -13.24 -9.64 -6.12
C ALA A 24 -12.57 -8.32 -5.71
N ALA A 25 -11.25 -8.24 -5.85
CA ALA A 25 -10.52 -7.01 -5.57
C ALA A 25 -10.94 -5.87 -6.50
N ALA A 26 -11.07 -6.15 -7.79
CA ALA A 26 -11.53 -5.16 -8.78
C ALA A 26 -12.94 -4.66 -8.45
N TYR A 27 -13.85 -5.56 -8.08
CA TYR A 27 -15.19 -5.19 -7.64
C TYR A 27 -15.15 -4.28 -6.42
N LEU A 28 -14.31 -4.60 -5.44
CA LEU A 28 -14.19 -3.82 -4.21
C LEU A 28 -13.63 -2.42 -4.49
N MET A 29 -12.64 -2.31 -5.38
CA MET A 29 -12.12 -1.00 -5.80
C MET A 29 -13.22 -0.14 -6.42
N LYS A 30 -14.03 -0.73 -7.30
CA LYS A 30 -15.15 -0.03 -7.93
C LYS A 30 -16.17 0.43 -6.89
N HIS A 31 -16.51 -0.44 -5.95
CA HIS A 31 -17.53 -0.18 -4.93
C HIS A 31 -17.11 0.91 -3.94
N THR A 32 -15.82 0.93 -3.57
CA THR A 32 -15.29 1.88 -2.62
C THR A 32 -14.76 3.16 -3.28
N GLY A 33 -14.67 3.19 -4.61
CA GLY A 33 -14.11 4.32 -5.34
C GLY A 33 -12.62 4.49 -5.12
N THR A 34 -11.90 3.40 -4.84
CA THR A 34 -10.46 3.44 -4.59
C THR A 34 -9.69 2.82 -5.75
N THR A 35 -8.43 3.21 -5.88
CA THR A 35 -7.53 2.70 -6.93
C THR A 35 -6.53 1.68 -6.41
N ALA A 36 -6.57 1.40 -5.12
CA ALA A 36 -5.66 0.48 -4.45
C ALA A 36 -6.32 -0.12 -3.22
N LEU A 37 -5.96 -1.36 -2.91
CA LEU A 37 -6.40 -2.06 -1.71
C LEU A 37 -5.18 -2.62 -0.98
N MET A 38 -5.23 -2.59 0.34
CA MET A 38 -4.24 -3.27 1.16
C MET A 38 -4.52 -4.76 1.13
N VAL A 39 -3.50 -5.56 0.87
CA VAL A 39 -3.63 -7.02 0.85
C VAL A 39 -3.10 -7.59 2.15
N MET A 40 -3.92 -8.37 2.83
CA MET A 40 -3.59 -8.91 4.15
C MET A 40 -3.28 -10.39 4.07
N ASN A 41 -2.28 -10.79 4.85
CA ASN A 41 -2.06 -12.20 5.16
C ASN A 41 -3.00 -12.56 6.31
N GLU A 42 -4.02 -13.34 6.01
CA GLU A 42 -5.08 -13.65 6.97
C GLU A 42 -4.59 -14.54 8.12
N GLN A 43 -3.50 -15.28 7.91
CA GLN A 43 -2.94 -16.15 8.94
C GLN A 43 -2.14 -15.37 9.98
N THR A 44 -1.44 -14.32 9.58
CA THR A 44 -0.60 -13.54 10.47
C THR A 44 -1.21 -12.22 10.91
N GLY A 45 -2.23 -11.75 10.19
CA GLY A 45 -2.83 -10.42 10.43
C GLY A 45 -1.94 -9.28 9.96
N GLN A 46 -0.86 -9.57 9.24
CA GLN A 46 0.07 -8.56 8.74
C GLN A 46 -0.18 -8.25 7.27
N PRO A 47 0.15 -7.03 6.82
CA PRO A 47 0.01 -6.69 5.41
C PRO A 47 0.98 -7.50 4.56
N ALA A 48 0.48 -8.02 3.44
CA ALA A 48 1.27 -8.80 2.48
C ALA A 48 1.70 -7.96 1.28
N GLY A 49 0.93 -6.92 0.95
CA GLY A 49 1.23 -6.07 -0.19
C GLY A 49 0.08 -5.13 -0.50
N ILE A 50 0.11 -4.56 -1.68
CA ILE A 50 -0.94 -3.67 -2.18
C ILE A 50 -1.28 -4.09 -3.59
N ILE A 51 -2.57 -4.20 -3.90
CA ILE A 51 -3.03 -4.43 -5.26
C ILE A 51 -3.68 -3.16 -5.78
N THR A 52 -3.36 -2.79 -7.02
CA THR A 52 -3.81 -1.54 -7.63
C THR A 52 -4.60 -1.82 -8.91
N GLN A 53 -5.26 -0.78 -9.41
CA GLN A 53 -5.92 -0.86 -10.72
C GLN A 53 -4.93 -1.23 -11.83
N ALA A 54 -3.69 -0.77 -11.73
CA ALA A 54 -2.66 -1.13 -12.70
C ALA A 54 -2.38 -2.63 -12.69
N ASP A 55 -2.41 -3.27 -11.51
CA ASP A 55 -2.23 -4.72 -11.40
C ASP A 55 -3.39 -5.47 -12.05
N VAL A 56 -4.61 -4.99 -11.87
CA VAL A 56 -5.80 -5.56 -12.52
C VAL A 56 -5.67 -5.43 -14.04
N ALA A 57 -5.30 -4.24 -14.52
CA ALA A 57 -5.14 -3.98 -15.95
C ALA A 57 -4.05 -4.88 -16.55
N ARG A 58 -2.94 -5.07 -15.85
CA ARG A 58 -1.85 -5.94 -16.31
C ARG A 58 -2.32 -7.39 -16.41
N THR A 59 -3.10 -7.85 -15.43
CA THR A 59 -3.66 -9.22 -15.46
C THR A 59 -4.54 -9.43 -16.69
N ILE A 60 -5.36 -8.45 -17.03
CA ILE A 60 -6.18 -8.48 -18.24
C ILE A 60 -5.32 -8.48 -19.50
N ALA A 61 -4.32 -7.59 -19.53
CA ALA A 61 -3.41 -7.46 -20.69
C ALA A 61 -2.61 -8.74 -20.92
N ASP A 62 -2.32 -9.50 -19.87
CA ASP A 62 -1.64 -10.79 -19.96
C ASP A 62 -2.58 -11.91 -20.44
N GLY A 63 -3.83 -11.60 -20.74
CA GLY A 63 -4.79 -12.58 -21.25
C GLY A 63 -5.35 -13.50 -20.18
N LYS A 64 -5.22 -13.15 -18.92
CA LYS A 64 -5.69 -13.99 -17.81
C LYS A 64 -7.09 -13.61 -17.40
N ASP A 65 -7.85 -14.60 -16.91
CA ASP A 65 -9.20 -14.38 -16.37
C ASP A 65 -9.06 -13.92 -14.91
N LEU A 66 -9.68 -12.79 -14.58
CA LEU A 66 -9.65 -12.24 -13.22
C LEU A 66 -10.25 -13.18 -12.18
N ASN A 67 -11.10 -14.10 -12.60
CA ASN A 67 -11.70 -15.10 -11.71
C ASN A 67 -10.78 -16.29 -11.42
N ASP A 68 -9.68 -16.41 -12.15
CA ASP A 68 -8.72 -17.52 -12.00
C ASP A 68 -7.42 -17.12 -11.34
N VAL A 69 -7.18 -15.83 -11.16
CA VAL A 69 -5.94 -15.32 -10.60
C VAL A 69 -6.19 -14.85 -9.17
N ARG A 70 -5.38 -15.32 -8.24
CA ARG A 70 -5.43 -14.89 -6.85
C ARG A 70 -4.71 -13.54 -6.69
N VAL A 71 -5.17 -12.75 -5.72
CA VAL A 71 -4.60 -11.44 -5.44
C VAL A 71 -3.11 -11.53 -5.18
N TYR A 72 -2.63 -12.53 -4.42
CA TYR A 72 -1.20 -12.66 -4.12
C TYR A 72 -0.34 -12.80 -5.38
N ALA A 73 -0.89 -13.35 -6.46
CA ALA A 73 -0.16 -13.55 -7.70
C ALA A 73 -0.12 -12.31 -8.57
N ALA A 74 -1.06 -11.39 -8.39
CA ALA A 74 -1.16 -10.16 -9.18
C ALA A 74 -0.59 -8.94 -8.48
N MET A 75 -0.58 -8.91 -7.15
CA MET A 75 -0.13 -7.78 -6.36
C MET A 75 1.39 -7.62 -6.41
N ILE A 76 1.84 -6.43 -6.03
CA ILE A 76 3.26 -6.18 -5.77
C ILE A 76 3.46 -6.27 -4.26
N THR A 77 4.37 -7.16 -3.83
CA THR A 77 4.75 -7.26 -2.43
C THR A 77 5.51 -6.01 -2.02
N ARG A 78 5.15 -5.44 -0.87
CA ARG A 78 5.82 -4.25 -0.35
C ARG A 78 6.21 -4.48 1.10
N PRO A 79 7.38 -3.97 1.52
CA PRO A 79 7.75 -4.04 2.93
C PRO A 79 6.83 -3.15 3.75
N ALA A 80 6.41 -3.64 4.91
CA ALA A 80 5.73 -2.80 5.88
C ALA A 80 6.81 -2.00 6.63
N ILE A 81 6.53 -0.73 6.87
CA ILE A 81 7.39 0.12 7.70
C ILE A 81 6.74 0.30 9.06
N SER A 82 7.52 0.72 10.04
CA SER A 82 7.02 0.97 11.38
C SER A 82 6.85 2.47 11.62
N THR A 83 6.20 2.82 12.73
CA THR A 83 6.06 4.23 13.13
C THR A 83 7.39 4.89 13.47
N THR A 84 8.45 4.09 13.69
CA THR A 84 9.79 4.59 13.98
C THR A 84 10.65 4.77 12.73
N THR A 85 10.19 4.31 11.57
CA THR A 85 10.87 4.57 10.29
C THR A 85 10.89 6.07 10.03
N SER A 86 12.05 6.62 9.65
CA SER A 86 12.11 8.04 9.32
C SER A 86 11.40 8.33 8.00
N LEU A 87 10.95 9.58 7.83
CA LEU A 87 10.35 9.99 6.56
C LEU A 87 11.36 9.89 5.42
N ARG A 88 12.63 10.17 5.69
CA ARG A 88 13.69 10.05 4.68
C ARG A 88 13.87 8.60 4.25
N ASP A 89 13.91 7.67 5.20
CA ASP A 89 14.05 6.25 4.88
C ASP A 89 12.84 5.75 4.09
N ALA A 90 11.63 6.18 4.46
CA ALA A 90 10.43 5.85 3.71
C ALA A 90 10.50 6.38 2.27
N ALA A 91 10.94 7.62 2.10
CA ALA A 91 11.12 8.23 0.78
C ALA A 91 12.15 7.44 -0.06
N GLU A 92 13.23 7.00 0.55
CA GLU A 92 14.25 6.21 -0.14
C GLU A 92 13.71 4.88 -0.62
N ILE A 93 12.92 4.18 0.21
CA ILE A 93 12.29 2.92 -0.18
C ILE A 93 11.33 3.15 -1.35
N MET A 94 10.49 4.17 -1.25
CA MET A 94 9.51 4.48 -2.28
C MET A 94 10.18 4.83 -3.61
N THR A 95 11.25 5.62 -3.55
CA THR A 95 11.99 6.05 -4.74
C THR A 95 12.73 4.88 -5.39
N ALA A 96 13.43 4.09 -4.59
CA ALA A 96 14.24 2.97 -5.09
C ALA A 96 13.38 1.90 -5.75
N LYS A 97 12.17 1.66 -5.25
CA LYS A 97 11.28 0.61 -5.73
C LYS A 97 10.11 1.14 -6.57
N HIS A 98 10.01 2.46 -6.75
CA HIS A 98 8.89 3.11 -7.44
C HIS A 98 7.54 2.78 -6.81
N PHE A 99 7.51 2.67 -5.50
CA PHE A 99 6.26 2.46 -4.74
C PHE A 99 5.59 3.81 -4.46
N ARG A 100 4.29 3.89 -4.69
CA ARG A 100 3.50 5.07 -4.36
C ARG A 100 2.89 5.00 -2.96
N HIS A 101 2.81 3.80 -2.41
CA HIS A 101 2.21 3.53 -1.10
C HIS A 101 3.06 2.51 -0.36
N LEU A 102 3.17 2.68 0.97
CA LEU A 102 3.75 1.67 1.84
C LEU A 102 2.82 1.44 3.02
N PRO A 103 2.63 0.17 3.42
CA PRO A 103 1.87 -0.11 4.64
C PRO A 103 2.69 0.25 5.87
N VAL A 104 2.00 0.75 6.90
CA VAL A 104 2.57 1.00 8.22
C VAL A 104 1.99 -0.01 9.17
N ALA A 105 2.82 -0.81 9.81
CA ALA A 105 2.39 -1.88 10.69
C ALA A 105 3.11 -1.86 12.02
N GLY A 106 2.47 -2.38 13.03
CA GLY A 106 3.05 -2.64 14.35
C GLY A 106 2.87 -4.10 14.69
N ASP A 107 3.20 -4.47 15.93
CA ASP A 107 3.10 -5.86 16.39
C ASP A 107 1.67 -6.40 16.30
N ALA A 108 0.68 -5.54 16.49
CA ALA A 108 -0.72 -5.92 16.44
C ALA A 108 -1.32 -5.95 15.04
N GLY A 109 -0.55 -5.57 14.01
CA GLY A 109 -1.00 -5.60 12.63
C GLY A 109 -0.94 -4.23 11.95
N LEU A 110 -1.76 -4.07 10.93
CA LEU A 110 -1.80 -2.88 10.09
C LEU A 110 -2.28 -1.66 10.88
N LEU A 111 -1.51 -0.56 10.82
CA LEU A 111 -1.84 0.70 11.46
C LEU A 111 -2.34 1.74 10.46
N GLY A 112 -1.79 1.75 9.26
CA GLY A 112 -2.15 2.74 8.26
C GLY A 112 -1.36 2.56 6.98
N VAL A 113 -1.37 3.58 6.15
CA VAL A 113 -0.65 3.61 4.87
C VAL A 113 -0.04 4.99 4.71
N ILE A 114 1.14 5.06 4.09
CA ILE A 114 1.70 6.34 3.67
C ILE A 114 1.69 6.42 2.15
N ASP A 115 1.44 7.62 1.65
CA ASP A 115 1.43 7.95 0.24
C ASP A 115 2.68 8.75 -0.08
N VAL A 116 3.29 8.50 -1.23
CA VAL A 116 4.53 9.19 -1.62
C VAL A 116 4.35 10.71 -1.68
N THR A 117 3.19 11.18 -2.08
CA THR A 117 2.90 12.62 -2.14
C THR A 117 2.93 13.23 -0.74
N ASP A 118 2.33 12.57 0.25
CA ASP A 118 2.31 13.08 1.62
C ASP A 118 3.72 13.11 2.21
N VAL A 119 4.53 12.09 1.92
CA VAL A 119 5.92 12.03 2.39
C VAL A 119 6.74 13.17 1.77
N CYS A 120 6.60 13.39 0.46
CA CYS A 120 7.32 14.46 -0.23
C CYS A 120 6.94 15.83 0.30
N LEU A 121 5.64 16.06 0.53
CA LEU A 121 5.17 17.34 1.09
C LEU A 121 5.72 17.56 2.50
N ALA A 122 5.71 16.53 3.34
CA ALA A 122 6.23 16.64 4.70
C ALA A 122 7.72 16.96 4.71
N LEU A 123 8.52 16.30 3.88
CA LEU A 123 9.96 16.55 3.76
C LEU A 123 10.22 17.96 3.22
N SER A 124 9.43 18.39 2.24
CA SER A 124 9.54 19.76 1.69
C SER A 124 9.30 20.80 2.76
N LYS A 125 8.30 20.59 3.63
CA LYS A 125 8.02 21.53 4.74
C LYS A 125 9.15 21.56 5.76
N LEU A 126 9.76 20.41 6.06
CA LEU A 126 10.89 20.36 6.99
C LEU A 126 12.09 21.15 6.45
N GLU A 127 12.39 21.02 5.16
CA GLU A 127 13.47 21.77 4.53
C GLU A 127 13.19 23.28 4.55
N THR A 128 11.94 23.67 4.29
CA THR A 128 11.55 25.07 4.27
C THR A 128 11.60 25.67 5.68
N ALA A 129 11.25 24.91 6.69
CA ALA A 129 11.25 25.36 8.08
C ALA A 129 12.66 25.44 8.68
N GLY A 130 13.59 24.73 8.10
CA GLY A 130 14.99 24.74 8.53
C GLY A 130 15.75 25.91 7.99
#